data_d9970ed230e9781639dbd57dd5a60641
#
_entry.id   d9970ed230e9781639dbd57dd5a60641
#
_cell.length_a   1.000
_cell.length_b   1.000
_cell.length_c   1.000
_cell.angle_alpha   90.00
_cell.angle_beta   90.00
_cell.angle_gamma   90.00
#
_symmetry.space_group_name_H-M   'P 1'
#
loop_
_entity.id
_entity.type
_entity.pdbx_description
1 polymer ?
#
loop_
_entity_poly.entity_id
_entity_poly.type
_entity_poly.pdbx_seq_one_letter_code
_entity_poly.pdbx_strand_id
1 'polypeptide(L)'
;GHDEDIDDLSPAGFDAHVDLARRTLERLSEVEPTDAIDEVTIAAMRERLGLQLETADAGWDRAALNNLASPVQGCRDIFDLMPTDTAEQWATIATRMGKVPAALEQLKVTLAESTDRGVVSSRRGVQACIDQCAEFTSPDGYYAGLLAGAKLSDGSPLPQEVAADLRTNVEAAAAAYRSLGEWLEERVLPHAPAADAAGRDRYALASRDFLGATVDLEETYQWGQEELARITADMEATAQRIRPGATVAEAIAHLKADPAYQLHGTDELKAWMQGKADEAIAMLHGTHFDIPEPAHRIECLIAPTHTGGIYYTGP
;
A
#
# COMPACT_ATOMS: atom_id res chain seq x y z
N GLY A 1 8.04 -9.11 -20.37
CA GLY A 1 7.72 -8.68 -19.04
C GLY A 1 6.83 -9.68 -18.32
N HIS A 2 6.52 -9.37 -17.08
CA HIS A 2 5.66 -10.19 -16.23
C HIS A 2 4.29 -9.50 -16.00
N ASP A 3 3.86 -8.68 -16.96
CA ASP A 3 2.67 -7.82 -16.81
C ASP A 3 1.35 -8.62 -16.75
N GLU A 4 1.38 -9.87 -17.20
CA GLU A 4 0.27 -10.81 -17.09
C GLU A 4 0.30 -11.67 -15.82
N ASP A 5 1.38 -11.61 -15.01
CA ASP A 5 1.55 -12.50 -13.88
C ASP A 5 0.99 -11.90 -12.58
N ILE A 6 0.56 -12.77 -11.68
CA ILE A 6 0.21 -12.48 -10.28
C ILE A 6 1.15 -13.29 -9.40
N ASP A 7 1.49 -12.76 -8.23
CA ASP A 7 2.32 -13.43 -7.24
C ASP A 7 1.70 -14.78 -6.81
N ASP A 8 2.57 -15.75 -6.58
CA ASP A 8 2.19 -17.02 -6.00
C ASP A 8 1.95 -16.85 -4.49
N LEU A 9 0.68 -16.81 -4.11
CA LEU A 9 0.24 -16.66 -2.72
C LEU A 9 0.09 -17.99 -1.97
N SER A 10 0.54 -19.09 -2.57
CA SER A 10 0.59 -20.40 -1.91
C SER A 10 1.69 -20.45 -0.84
N PRO A 11 1.62 -21.39 0.11
CA PRO A 11 2.74 -21.64 1.04
C PRO A 11 4.08 -21.83 0.33
N ALA A 12 4.08 -22.50 -0.83
CA ALA A 12 5.29 -22.70 -1.64
C ALA A 12 5.83 -21.40 -2.23
N GLY A 13 4.97 -20.45 -2.62
CA GLY A 13 5.38 -19.12 -3.08
C GLY A 13 6.08 -18.32 -1.97
N PHE A 14 5.54 -18.34 -0.76
CA PHE A 14 6.19 -17.75 0.41
C PHE A 14 7.52 -18.42 0.74
N ASP A 15 7.58 -19.76 0.71
CA ASP A 15 8.84 -20.51 0.90
C ASP A 15 9.89 -20.13 -0.15
N ALA A 16 9.50 -19.94 -1.40
CA ALA A 16 10.43 -19.55 -2.47
C ALA A 16 11.05 -18.17 -2.23
N HIS A 17 10.29 -17.21 -1.69
CA HIS A 17 10.81 -15.89 -1.29
C HIS A 17 11.80 -16.00 -0.12
N VAL A 18 11.46 -16.80 0.90
CA VAL A 18 12.36 -17.07 2.04
C VAL A 18 13.67 -17.74 1.57
N ASP A 19 13.57 -18.72 0.70
CA ASP A 19 14.75 -19.41 0.13
C ASP A 19 15.59 -18.49 -0.75
N LEU A 20 14.98 -17.56 -1.48
CA LEU A 20 15.72 -16.55 -2.24
C LEU A 20 16.50 -15.64 -1.29
N ALA A 21 15.87 -15.15 -0.23
CA ALA A 21 16.52 -14.31 0.79
C ALA A 21 17.72 -15.05 1.42
N ARG A 22 17.54 -16.31 1.80
CA ARG A 22 18.59 -17.14 2.40
C ARG A 22 19.78 -17.34 1.46
N ARG A 23 19.54 -17.75 0.22
CA ARG A 23 20.59 -17.90 -0.80
C ARG A 23 21.30 -16.59 -1.12
N THR A 24 20.55 -15.47 -1.10
CA THR A 24 21.15 -14.15 -1.33
C THR A 24 22.10 -13.78 -0.19
N LEU A 25 21.70 -13.99 1.07
CA LEU A 25 22.56 -13.77 2.23
C LEU A 25 23.81 -14.67 2.25
N GLU A 26 23.67 -15.95 1.86
CA GLU A 26 24.80 -16.87 1.71
C GLU A 26 25.81 -16.33 0.70
N ARG A 27 25.36 -15.96 -0.51
CA ARG A 27 26.23 -15.36 -1.53
C ARG A 27 26.85 -14.03 -1.09
N LEU A 28 26.06 -13.21 -0.39
CA LEU A 28 26.51 -11.92 0.13
C LEU A 28 27.63 -12.06 1.18
N SER A 29 27.70 -13.21 1.86
CA SER A 29 28.77 -13.47 2.84
C SER A 29 30.16 -13.65 2.19
N GLU A 30 30.20 -13.96 0.90
CA GLU A 30 31.40 -14.15 0.12
C GLU A 30 31.83 -12.88 -0.65
N VAL A 31 31.03 -11.81 -0.57
CA VAL A 31 31.29 -10.54 -1.29
C VAL A 31 32.15 -9.64 -0.43
N GLU A 32 33.28 -9.20 -0.97
CA GLU A 32 34.12 -8.15 -0.38
C GLU A 32 33.72 -6.80 -0.98
N PRO A 33 33.46 -5.77 -0.15
CA PRO A 33 33.13 -4.44 -0.66
C PRO A 33 34.33 -3.83 -1.38
N THR A 34 34.09 -3.13 -2.48
CA THR A 34 35.12 -2.44 -3.27
C THR A 34 35.20 -0.95 -2.93
N ASP A 35 34.12 -0.38 -2.37
CA ASP A 35 34.05 1.01 -1.94
C ASP A 35 33.03 1.20 -0.78
N ALA A 36 32.87 2.43 -0.31
CA ALA A 36 31.97 2.77 0.79
C ALA A 36 30.49 2.58 0.42
N ILE A 37 30.13 2.63 -0.86
CA ILE A 37 28.75 2.37 -1.33
C ILE A 37 28.44 0.89 -1.19
N ASP A 38 29.39 0.03 -1.59
CA ASP A 38 29.27 -1.42 -1.42
C ASP A 38 29.12 -1.79 0.05
N GLU A 39 29.91 -1.16 0.96
CA GLU A 39 29.80 -1.40 2.41
C GLU A 39 28.40 -1.13 2.93
N VAL A 40 27.82 0.04 2.58
CA VAL A 40 26.45 0.43 2.99
C VAL A 40 25.41 -0.50 2.35
N THR A 41 25.57 -0.84 1.08
CA THR A 41 24.65 -1.72 0.35
C THR A 41 24.62 -3.11 0.98
N ILE A 42 25.78 -3.69 1.26
CA ILE A 42 25.91 -5.00 1.90
C ILE A 42 25.28 -4.98 3.30
N ALA A 43 25.53 -3.93 4.08
CA ALA A 43 24.94 -3.79 5.41
C ALA A 43 23.40 -3.70 5.34
N ALA A 44 22.87 -2.89 4.44
CA ALA A 44 21.43 -2.74 4.23
C ALA A 44 20.78 -4.05 3.75
N MET A 45 21.40 -4.77 2.81
CA MET A 45 20.90 -6.07 2.34
C MET A 45 20.90 -7.11 3.46
N ARG A 46 21.95 -7.19 4.26
CA ARG A 46 22.03 -8.11 5.42
C ARG A 46 20.91 -7.83 6.42
N GLU A 47 20.70 -6.56 6.75
CA GLU A 47 19.65 -6.15 7.67
C GLU A 47 18.26 -6.50 7.12
N ARG A 48 17.94 -6.11 5.89
CA ARG A 48 16.63 -6.29 5.30
C ARG A 48 16.28 -7.76 5.05
N LEU A 49 17.18 -8.51 4.46
CA LEU A 49 16.94 -9.94 4.19
C LEU A 49 16.98 -10.76 5.48
N GLY A 50 17.83 -10.41 6.44
CA GLY A 50 17.84 -11.04 7.76
C GLY A 50 16.52 -10.87 8.49
N LEU A 51 15.98 -9.66 8.50
CA LEU A 51 14.69 -9.35 9.11
C LEU A 51 13.51 -10.05 8.40
N GLN A 52 13.58 -10.19 7.07
CA GLN A 52 12.61 -10.98 6.31
C GLN A 52 12.59 -12.45 6.79
N LEU A 53 13.76 -13.05 7.03
CA LEU A 53 13.86 -14.41 7.56
C LEU A 53 13.30 -14.50 9.00
N GLU A 54 13.63 -13.54 9.87
CA GLU A 54 13.10 -13.49 11.25
C GLU A 54 11.56 -13.38 11.25
N THR A 55 10.99 -12.58 10.33
CA THR A 55 9.54 -12.41 10.18
C THR A 55 8.87 -13.69 9.68
N ALA A 56 9.50 -14.38 8.73
CA ALA A 56 9.03 -15.65 8.19
C ALA A 56 9.11 -16.78 9.24
N ASP A 57 10.19 -16.85 10.02
CA ASP A 57 10.36 -17.82 11.11
C ASP A 57 9.27 -17.65 12.19
N ALA A 58 8.85 -16.40 12.44
CA ALA A 58 7.73 -16.09 13.31
C ALA A 58 6.34 -16.37 12.65
N GLY A 59 6.29 -16.63 11.34
CA GLY A 59 5.08 -16.89 10.55
C GLY A 59 4.20 -15.66 10.30
N TRP A 60 4.69 -14.45 10.54
CA TRP A 60 3.90 -13.22 10.41
C TRP A 60 3.77 -12.73 8.97
N ASP A 61 4.68 -13.15 8.09
CA ASP A 61 4.64 -12.89 6.66
C ASP A 61 3.38 -13.45 5.98
N ARG A 62 2.90 -14.62 6.45
CA ARG A 62 1.77 -15.37 5.89
C ARG A 62 0.42 -15.03 6.51
N ALA A 63 0.40 -14.32 7.63
CA ALA A 63 -0.82 -14.00 8.38
C ALA A 63 -1.29 -12.55 8.21
N ALA A 64 -0.66 -11.79 7.31
CA ALA A 64 -0.91 -10.36 7.17
C ALA A 64 -2.30 -10.07 6.58
N LEU A 65 -3.24 -9.67 7.44
CA LEU A 65 -4.56 -9.15 7.08
C LEU A 65 -4.77 -7.81 7.79
N ASN A 66 -4.95 -6.74 7.02
CA ASN A 66 -5.21 -5.40 7.52
C ASN A 66 -5.96 -4.58 6.46
N ASN A 67 -6.32 -3.35 6.80
CA ASN A 67 -7.12 -2.48 5.93
C ASN A 67 -6.31 -1.68 4.90
N LEU A 68 -4.98 -1.78 4.88
CA LEU A 68 -4.12 -0.95 4.01
C LEU A 68 -3.31 -1.77 3.01
N ALA A 69 -2.57 -2.75 3.50
CA ALA A 69 -1.60 -3.49 2.70
C ALA A 69 -1.57 -4.96 3.15
N SER A 70 -2.29 -5.79 2.46
CA SER A 70 -2.27 -7.25 2.60
C SER A 70 -2.46 -7.89 1.22
N PRO A 71 -2.28 -9.20 1.06
CA PRO A 71 -2.54 -9.86 -0.21
C PRO A 71 -3.96 -9.65 -0.75
N VAL A 72 -4.93 -9.35 0.11
CA VAL A 72 -6.32 -9.05 -0.29
C VAL A 72 -6.38 -7.78 -1.14
N GLN A 73 -5.73 -6.70 -0.71
CA GLN A 73 -5.63 -5.47 -1.49
C GLN A 73 -4.65 -5.65 -2.66
N GLY A 74 -3.49 -6.28 -2.42
CA GLY A 74 -2.44 -6.44 -3.42
C GLY A 74 -2.92 -7.08 -4.73
N CYS A 75 -3.75 -8.14 -4.65
CA CYS A 75 -4.33 -8.77 -5.84
C CYS A 75 -5.28 -7.86 -6.64
N ARG A 76 -5.79 -6.79 -6.05
CA ARG A 76 -6.66 -5.81 -6.71
C ARG A 76 -5.87 -4.58 -7.17
N ASP A 77 -4.96 -4.07 -6.33
CA ASP A 77 -4.28 -2.79 -6.54
C ASP A 77 -3.32 -2.81 -7.73
N ILE A 78 -2.81 -3.98 -8.11
CA ILE A 78 -1.94 -4.14 -9.29
C ILE A 78 -2.56 -3.62 -10.58
N PHE A 79 -3.89 -3.58 -10.69
CA PHE A 79 -4.59 -3.10 -11.88
C PHE A 79 -4.71 -1.58 -11.95
N ASP A 80 -4.54 -0.86 -10.83
CA ASP A 80 -4.72 0.58 -10.76
C ASP A 80 -3.67 1.37 -11.55
N LEU A 81 -2.47 0.80 -11.70
CA LEU A 81 -1.35 1.42 -12.40
C LEU A 81 -1.04 0.77 -13.75
N MET A 82 -1.83 -0.21 -14.19
CA MET A 82 -1.65 -0.79 -15.51
C MET A 82 -2.10 0.20 -16.60
N PRO A 83 -1.34 0.32 -17.71
CA PRO A 83 -1.72 1.19 -18.80
C PRO A 83 -2.99 0.69 -19.50
N THR A 84 -3.83 1.62 -19.96
CA THR A 84 -5.18 1.36 -20.52
C THR A 84 -5.43 2.03 -21.85
N ASP A 85 -4.36 2.45 -22.56
CA ASP A 85 -4.47 3.24 -23.79
C ASP A 85 -4.83 2.42 -25.02
N THR A 86 -4.36 1.16 -25.08
CA THR A 86 -4.48 0.32 -26.27
C THR A 86 -5.23 -1.00 -26.00
N ALA A 87 -5.68 -1.64 -27.07
CA ALA A 87 -6.34 -2.94 -26.99
C ALA A 87 -5.43 -4.04 -26.40
N GLU A 88 -4.14 -4.01 -26.70
CA GLU A 88 -3.15 -4.96 -26.18
C GLU A 88 -2.97 -4.80 -24.66
N GLN A 89 -2.96 -3.56 -24.17
CA GLN A 89 -2.88 -3.29 -22.74
C GLN A 89 -4.11 -3.81 -22.00
N TRP A 90 -5.31 -3.60 -22.56
CA TRP A 90 -6.53 -4.17 -22.01
C TRP A 90 -6.60 -5.71 -22.11
N ALA A 91 -6.01 -6.31 -23.13
CA ALA A 91 -5.88 -7.77 -23.23
C ALA A 91 -4.94 -8.31 -22.13
N THR A 92 -3.85 -7.61 -21.84
CA THR A 92 -2.95 -7.92 -20.72
C THR A 92 -3.68 -7.84 -19.37
N ILE A 93 -4.48 -6.78 -19.16
CA ILE A 93 -5.34 -6.64 -17.95
C ILE A 93 -6.31 -7.81 -17.86
N ALA A 94 -7.01 -8.15 -18.94
CA ALA A 94 -7.96 -9.26 -18.97
C ALA A 94 -7.28 -10.59 -18.64
N THR A 95 -6.11 -10.87 -19.21
CA THR A 95 -5.33 -12.08 -18.94
C THR A 95 -4.91 -12.17 -17.47
N ARG A 96 -4.36 -11.09 -16.91
CA ARG A 96 -3.94 -11.00 -15.51
C ARG A 96 -5.13 -11.16 -14.56
N MET A 97 -6.28 -10.54 -14.90
CA MET A 97 -7.53 -10.63 -14.13
C MET A 97 -8.03 -12.08 -14.03
N GLY A 98 -7.86 -12.87 -15.09
CA GLY A 98 -8.21 -14.29 -15.10
C GLY A 98 -7.38 -15.16 -14.13
N LYS A 99 -6.26 -14.66 -13.61
CA LYS A 99 -5.41 -15.35 -12.64
C LYS A 99 -5.79 -15.04 -11.17
N VAL A 100 -6.57 -13.98 -10.93
CA VAL A 100 -7.01 -13.57 -9.57
C VAL A 100 -7.70 -14.72 -8.81
N PRO A 101 -8.64 -15.49 -9.39
CA PRO A 101 -9.29 -16.57 -8.67
C PRO A 101 -8.30 -17.60 -8.12
N ALA A 102 -7.31 -17.99 -8.91
CA ALA A 102 -6.30 -18.97 -8.47
C ALA A 102 -5.41 -18.41 -7.34
N ALA A 103 -4.99 -17.15 -7.44
CA ALA A 103 -4.20 -16.49 -6.40
C ALA A 103 -4.96 -16.38 -5.08
N LEU A 104 -6.26 -16.07 -5.10
CA LEU A 104 -7.08 -16.00 -3.89
C LEU A 104 -7.33 -17.39 -3.27
N GLU A 105 -7.45 -18.45 -4.08
CA GLU A 105 -7.52 -19.81 -3.55
C GLU A 105 -6.18 -20.24 -2.90
N GLN A 106 -5.04 -19.89 -3.48
CA GLN A 106 -3.73 -20.09 -2.87
C GLN A 106 -3.62 -19.33 -1.53
N LEU A 107 -4.08 -18.08 -1.46
CA LEU A 107 -4.11 -17.29 -0.23
C LEU A 107 -4.93 -17.98 0.87
N LYS A 108 -6.09 -18.57 0.54
CA LYS A 108 -6.89 -19.33 1.52
C LYS A 108 -6.09 -20.48 2.13
N VAL A 109 -5.30 -21.20 1.33
CA VAL A 109 -4.44 -22.30 1.83
C VAL A 109 -3.40 -21.74 2.82
N THR A 110 -2.71 -20.67 2.45
CA THR A 110 -1.69 -20.02 3.29
C THR A 110 -2.27 -19.50 4.61
N LEU A 111 -3.42 -18.84 4.56
CA LEU A 111 -4.10 -18.35 5.76
C LEU A 111 -4.67 -19.48 6.64
N ALA A 112 -5.11 -20.60 6.04
CA ALA A 112 -5.53 -21.77 6.79
C ALA A 112 -4.36 -22.36 7.61
N GLU A 113 -3.19 -22.56 6.97
CA GLU A 113 -1.99 -23.05 7.66
C GLU A 113 -1.53 -22.11 8.79
N SER A 114 -1.59 -20.78 8.57
CA SER A 114 -1.28 -19.80 9.59
C SER A 114 -2.27 -19.86 10.76
N THR A 115 -3.55 -19.98 10.45
CA THR A 115 -4.61 -20.11 11.47
C THR A 115 -4.44 -21.37 12.32
N ASP A 116 -4.13 -22.50 11.68
CA ASP A 116 -3.89 -23.78 12.37
C ASP A 116 -2.65 -23.72 13.29
N ARG A 117 -1.67 -22.86 12.97
CA ARG A 117 -0.50 -22.58 13.83
C ARG A 117 -0.80 -21.53 14.92
N GLY A 118 -1.99 -20.95 14.96
CA GLY A 118 -2.37 -19.90 15.90
C GLY A 118 -1.80 -18.51 15.56
N VAL A 119 -1.26 -18.33 14.35
CA VAL A 119 -0.73 -17.03 13.87
C VAL A 119 -1.80 -16.36 13.02
N VAL A 120 -2.55 -15.45 13.64
CA VAL A 120 -3.72 -14.80 13.04
C VAL A 120 -3.64 -13.29 13.26
N SER A 121 -4.01 -12.50 12.27
CA SER A 121 -4.18 -11.04 12.40
C SER A 121 -5.32 -10.69 13.35
N SER A 122 -5.34 -9.45 13.87
CA SER A 122 -6.40 -9.01 14.78
C SER A 122 -7.78 -9.12 14.14
N ARG A 123 -8.81 -9.33 14.96
CA ARG A 123 -10.21 -9.39 14.53
C ARG A 123 -10.59 -8.18 13.66
N ARG A 124 -10.13 -7.00 14.02
CA ARG A 124 -10.38 -5.77 13.24
C ARG A 124 -9.72 -5.82 11.86
N GLY A 125 -8.51 -6.34 11.76
CA GLY A 125 -7.80 -6.50 10.49
C GLY A 125 -8.50 -7.50 9.57
N VAL A 126 -8.92 -8.66 10.11
CA VAL A 126 -9.68 -9.67 9.36
C VAL A 126 -11.02 -9.11 8.90
N GLN A 127 -11.78 -8.43 9.80
CA GLN A 127 -13.06 -7.82 9.47
C GLN A 127 -12.92 -6.77 8.36
N ALA A 128 -11.89 -5.93 8.42
CA ALA A 128 -11.64 -4.94 7.39
C ALA A 128 -11.41 -5.58 5.99
N CYS A 129 -10.71 -6.70 5.92
CA CYS A 129 -10.55 -7.44 4.67
C CYS A 129 -11.88 -8.04 4.17
N ILE A 130 -12.74 -8.54 5.07
CA ILE A 130 -14.08 -9.04 4.73
C ILE A 130 -14.93 -7.89 4.15
N ASP A 131 -14.96 -6.74 4.83
CA ASP A 131 -15.72 -5.57 4.39
C ASP A 131 -15.24 -5.06 3.03
N GLN A 132 -13.92 -5.05 2.78
CA GLN A 132 -13.35 -4.67 1.49
C GLN A 132 -13.67 -5.68 0.39
N CYS A 133 -13.67 -6.99 0.66
CA CYS A 133 -14.13 -7.99 -0.32
C CYS A 133 -15.58 -7.71 -0.76
N ALA A 134 -16.45 -7.33 0.17
CA ALA A 134 -17.83 -6.96 -0.14
C ALA A 134 -17.91 -5.64 -0.93
N GLU A 135 -17.12 -4.64 -0.56
CA GLU A 135 -17.05 -3.34 -1.25
C GLU A 135 -16.57 -3.50 -2.70
N PHE A 136 -15.45 -4.22 -2.92
CA PHE A 136 -14.90 -4.44 -4.26
C PHE A 136 -15.91 -5.10 -5.22
N THR A 137 -16.80 -5.91 -4.69
CA THR A 137 -17.76 -6.71 -5.47
C THR A 137 -19.19 -6.17 -5.43
N SER A 138 -19.39 -5.00 -4.83
CA SER A 138 -20.69 -4.32 -4.81
C SER A 138 -21.09 -3.81 -6.22
N PRO A 139 -22.37 -3.51 -6.47
CA PRO A 139 -22.82 -2.98 -7.76
C PRO A 139 -22.12 -1.68 -8.20
N ASP A 140 -21.68 -0.87 -7.23
CA ASP A 140 -20.93 0.38 -7.45
C ASP A 140 -19.46 0.23 -7.07
N GLY A 141 -18.98 -1.01 -6.84
CA GLY A 141 -17.64 -1.32 -6.41
C GLY A 141 -16.61 -1.33 -7.55
N TYR A 142 -15.39 -1.69 -7.17
CA TYR A 142 -14.24 -1.64 -8.07
C TYR A 142 -14.45 -2.39 -9.39
N TYR A 143 -14.92 -3.64 -9.34
CA TYR A 143 -15.07 -4.48 -10.54
C TYR A 143 -16.15 -3.98 -11.48
N ALA A 144 -17.24 -3.44 -10.97
CA ALA A 144 -18.28 -2.81 -11.77
C ALA A 144 -17.76 -1.52 -12.42
N GLY A 145 -17.02 -0.71 -11.66
CA GLY A 145 -16.39 0.52 -12.15
C GLY A 145 -15.37 0.26 -13.26
N LEU A 146 -14.53 -0.78 -13.10
CA LEU A 146 -13.53 -1.17 -14.10
C LEU A 146 -14.20 -1.52 -15.44
N LEU A 147 -15.26 -2.32 -15.42
CA LEU A 147 -16.00 -2.66 -16.64
C LEU A 147 -16.71 -1.45 -17.27
N ALA A 148 -17.30 -0.59 -16.46
CA ALA A 148 -17.98 0.61 -16.94
C ALA A 148 -17.01 1.65 -17.54
N GLY A 149 -15.77 1.71 -17.01
CA GLY A 149 -14.72 2.61 -17.48
C GLY A 149 -13.88 2.07 -18.65
N ALA A 150 -14.04 0.80 -19.04
CA ALA A 150 -13.19 0.13 -20.02
C ALA A 150 -13.40 0.70 -21.45
N LYS A 151 -12.38 1.44 -21.93
CA LYS A 151 -12.35 2.09 -23.25
C LYS A 151 -10.93 2.37 -23.67
N LEU A 152 -10.69 2.60 -24.96
CA LEU A 152 -9.39 3.04 -25.47
C LEU A 152 -9.13 4.52 -25.16
N SER A 153 -7.89 4.98 -25.29
CA SER A 153 -7.48 6.38 -25.01
C SER A 153 -8.21 7.42 -25.87
N ASP A 154 -8.65 7.05 -27.08
CA ASP A 154 -9.46 7.90 -27.96
C ASP A 154 -10.97 7.90 -27.60
N GLY A 155 -11.35 7.19 -26.53
CA GLY A 155 -12.73 7.04 -26.09
C GLY A 155 -13.54 5.97 -26.82
N SER A 156 -12.96 5.30 -27.81
CA SER A 156 -13.65 4.20 -28.53
C SER A 156 -13.81 2.95 -27.66
N PRO A 157 -14.84 2.11 -27.94
CA PRO A 157 -15.02 0.87 -27.20
C PRO A 157 -13.89 -0.12 -27.50
N LEU A 158 -13.62 -1.01 -26.53
CA LEU A 158 -12.69 -2.13 -26.73
C LEU A 158 -13.12 -3.04 -27.88
N PRO A 159 -12.19 -3.70 -28.58
CA PRO A 159 -12.51 -4.79 -29.50
C PRO A 159 -13.38 -5.85 -28.81
N GLN A 160 -14.33 -6.41 -29.54
CA GLN A 160 -15.37 -7.33 -28.99
C GLN A 160 -14.76 -8.51 -28.22
N GLU A 161 -13.68 -9.09 -28.71
CA GLU A 161 -12.98 -10.22 -28.07
C GLU A 161 -12.37 -9.78 -26.72
N VAL A 162 -11.61 -8.69 -26.69
CA VAL A 162 -11.00 -8.15 -25.47
C VAL A 162 -12.05 -7.78 -24.43
N ALA A 163 -13.15 -7.15 -24.86
CA ALA A 163 -14.26 -6.79 -23.98
C ALA A 163 -14.97 -8.02 -23.39
N ALA A 164 -15.09 -9.10 -24.16
CA ALA A 164 -15.69 -10.35 -23.70
C ALA A 164 -14.80 -11.07 -22.67
N ASP A 165 -13.51 -11.16 -22.96
CA ASP A 165 -12.52 -11.77 -22.07
C ASP A 165 -12.41 -10.97 -20.76
N LEU A 166 -12.30 -9.65 -20.83
CA LEU A 166 -12.27 -8.77 -19.66
C LEU A 166 -13.51 -8.98 -18.80
N ARG A 167 -14.70 -8.99 -19.38
CA ARG A 167 -15.96 -9.21 -18.63
C ARG A 167 -15.96 -10.56 -17.93
N THR A 168 -15.63 -11.63 -18.64
CA THR A 168 -15.61 -13.00 -18.10
C THR A 168 -14.64 -13.09 -16.92
N ASN A 169 -13.44 -12.53 -17.06
CA ASN A 169 -12.41 -12.62 -16.04
C ASN A 169 -12.68 -11.70 -14.84
N VAL A 170 -13.27 -10.53 -15.06
CA VAL A 170 -13.73 -9.64 -13.97
C VAL A 170 -14.86 -10.28 -13.17
N GLU A 171 -15.83 -10.91 -13.82
CA GLU A 171 -16.91 -11.64 -13.13
C GLU A 171 -16.36 -12.80 -12.29
N ALA A 172 -15.37 -13.53 -12.81
CA ALA A 172 -14.69 -14.60 -12.09
C ALA A 172 -13.89 -14.06 -10.87
N ALA A 173 -13.14 -12.98 -11.05
CA ALA A 173 -12.39 -12.32 -9.97
C ALA A 173 -13.35 -11.82 -8.87
N ALA A 174 -14.44 -11.15 -9.24
CA ALA A 174 -15.45 -10.69 -8.30
C ALA A 174 -16.09 -11.86 -7.52
N ALA A 175 -16.38 -12.98 -8.19
CA ALA A 175 -16.88 -14.18 -7.53
C ALA A 175 -15.86 -14.76 -6.53
N ALA A 176 -14.57 -14.78 -6.89
CA ALA A 176 -13.50 -15.25 -6.02
C ALA A 176 -13.33 -14.35 -4.77
N TYR A 177 -13.44 -13.03 -4.89
CA TYR A 177 -13.40 -12.12 -3.75
C TYR A 177 -14.61 -12.30 -2.82
N ARG A 178 -15.82 -12.51 -3.34
CA ARG A 178 -16.98 -12.85 -2.48
C ARG A 178 -16.73 -14.13 -1.70
N SER A 179 -16.25 -15.16 -2.41
CA SER A 179 -15.89 -16.44 -1.78
C SER A 179 -14.77 -16.31 -0.75
N LEU A 180 -13.78 -15.42 -0.97
CA LEU A 180 -12.75 -15.13 0.03
C LEU A 180 -13.34 -14.45 1.26
N GLY A 181 -14.21 -13.45 1.09
CA GLY A 181 -14.87 -12.76 2.21
C GLY A 181 -15.66 -13.74 3.10
N GLU A 182 -16.50 -14.58 2.50
CA GLU A 182 -17.26 -15.63 3.20
C GLU A 182 -16.33 -16.61 3.93
N TRP A 183 -15.26 -17.05 3.28
CA TRP A 183 -14.29 -17.97 3.84
C TRP A 183 -13.51 -17.33 5.02
N LEU A 184 -13.11 -16.05 4.92
CA LEU A 184 -12.47 -15.32 6.01
C LEU A 184 -13.38 -15.22 7.24
N GLU A 185 -14.67 -14.94 7.02
CA GLU A 185 -15.68 -14.86 8.09
C GLU A 185 -15.86 -16.21 8.81
N GLU A 186 -15.91 -17.30 8.05
CA GLU A 186 -16.16 -18.63 8.60
C GLU A 186 -14.91 -19.29 9.21
N ARG A 187 -13.74 -19.10 8.63
CA ARG A 187 -12.54 -19.88 8.92
C ARG A 187 -11.44 -19.13 9.67
N VAL A 188 -11.32 -17.80 9.50
CA VAL A 188 -10.25 -17.02 10.11
C VAL A 188 -10.76 -16.15 11.26
N LEU A 189 -11.86 -15.43 11.05
CA LEU A 189 -12.42 -14.49 12.02
C LEU A 189 -12.71 -15.12 13.42
N PRO A 190 -13.19 -16.37 13.55
CA PRO A 190 -13.41 -16.99 14.85
C PRO A 190 -12.12 -17.19 15.66
N HIS A 191 -10.97 -17.32 15.01
CA HIS A 191 -9.65 -17.51 15.62
C HIS A 191 -8.88 -16.21 15.85
N ALA A 192 -9.38 -15.10 15.30
CA ALA A 192 -8.71 -13.81 15.34
C ALA A 192 -8.79 -13.19 16.75
N PRO A 193 -7.65 -12.72 17.32
CA PRO A 193 -7.62 -12.09 18.63
C PRO A 193 -8.43 -10.80 18.63
N ALA A 194 -9.20 -10.58 19.71
CA ALA A 194 -9.99 -9.36 19.88
C ALA A 194 -9.12 -8.11 20.14
N ALA A 195 -7.94 -8.31 20.72
CA ALA A 195 -6.98 -7.23 20.95
C ALA A 195 -6.29 -6.82 19.64
N ASP A 196 -6.25 -5.52 19.38
CA ASP A 196 -5.53 -4.96 18.23
C ASP A 196 -4.03 -4.88 18.44
N ALA A 197 -3.59 -4.82 19.70
CA ALA A 197 -2.18 -4.74 20.03
C ALA A 197 -1.43 -5.99 19.54
N ALA A 198 -0.40 -5.76 18.73
CA ALA A 198 0.40 -6.84 18.13
C ALA A 198 1.24 -7.62 19.16
N GLY A 199 1.45 -7.05 20.35
CA GLY A 199 2.39 -7.56 21.35
C GLY A 199 3.82 -7.07 21.10
N ARG A 200 4.64 -7.12 22.16
CA ARG A 200 6.00 -6.53 22.17
C ARG A 200 6.90 -7.16 21.09
N ASP A 201 6.91 -8.47 20.97
CA ASP A 201 7.85 -9.17 20.07
C ASP A 201 7.55 -8.86 18.60
N ARG A 202 6.28 -8.94 18.20
CA ARG A 202 5.85 -8.59 16.84
C ARG A 202 6.07 -7.09 16.56
N TYR A 203 5.77 -6.23 17.54
CA TYR A 203 5.98 -4.78 17.41
C TYR A 203 7.47 -4.46 17.25
N ALA A 204 8.37 -5.12 17.97
CA ALA A 204 9.81 -4.90 17.87
C ALA A 204 10.35 -5.22 16.47
N LEU A 205 9.92 -6.34 15.87
CA LEU A 205 10.29 -6.68 14.48
C LEU A 205 9.70 -5.68 13.48
N ALA A 206 8.43 -5.34 13.61
CA ALA A 206 7.78 -4.37 12.73
C ALA A 206 8.40 -2.95 12.84
N SER A 207 8.77 -2.54 14.06
CA SER A 207 9.48 -1.28 14.30
C SER A 207 10.84 -1.27 13.63
N ARG A 208 11.60 -2.35 13.76
CA ARG A 208 12.90 -2.51 13.10
C ARG A 208 12.75 -2.54 11.57
N ASP A 209 11.71 -3.18 11.06
CA ASP A 209 11.41 -3.19 9.61
C ASP A 209 11.15 -1.78 9.09
N PHE A 210 10.35 -1.01 9.80
CA PHE A 210 10.01 0.36 9.40
C PHE A 210 11.19 1.34 9.53
N LEU A 211 11.94 1.26 10.63
CA LEU A 211 13.02 2.21 10.95
C LEU A 211 14.37 1.83 10.36
N GLY A 212 14.60 0.54 10.02
CA GLY A 212 15.92 0.02 9.66
C GLY A 212 16.90 -0.05 10.85
N ALA A 213 16.41 0.13 12.09
CA ALA A 213 17.21 0.11 13.29
C ALA A 213 16.40 -0.38 14.49
N THR A 214 17.09 -0.98 15.45
CA THR A 214 16.50 -1.32 16.75
C THR A 214 16.49 -0.10 17.67
N VAL A 215 15.32 0.20 18.23
CA VAL A 215 15.11 1.29 19.19
C VAL A 215 14.60 0.74 20.51
N ASP A 216 14.83 1.47 21.61
CA ASP A 216 14.17 1.21 22.87
C ASP A 216 12.69 1.63 22.78
N LEU A 217 11.80 0.68 22.92
CA LEU A 217 10.36 0.91 22.73
C LEU A 217 9.74 1.77 23.83
N GLU A 218 10.26 1.70 25.07
CA GLU A 218 9.76 2.50 26.19
C GLU A 218 10.22 3.96 26.05
N GLU A 219 11.50 4.16 25.74
CA GLU A 219 12.05 5.50 25.47
C GLU A 219 11.33 6.15 24.29
N THR A 220 11.13 5.39 23.19
CA THR A 220 10.40 5.87 22.00
C THR A 220 8.95 6.24 22.33
N TYR A 221 8.26 5.44 23.16
CA TYR A 221 6.90 5.75 23.58
C TYR A 221 6.85 7.03 24.43
N GLN A 222 7.77 7.18 25.38
CA GLN A 222 7.86 8.39 26.22
C GLN A 222 8.13 9.62 25.37
N TRP A 223 9.10 9.53 24.45
CA TRP A 223 9.37 10.60 23.48
C TRP A 223 8.13 10.96 22.66
N GLY A 224 7.38 9.95 22.21
CA GLY A 224 6.14 10.16 21.47
C GLY A 224 5.08 10.93 22.25
N GLN A 225 4.95 10.69 23.56
CA GLN A 225 4.03 11.45 24.42
C GLN A 225 4.48 12.92 24.59
N GLU A 226 5.77 13.15 24.78
CA GLU A 226 6.34 14.50 24.89
C GLU A 226 6.18 15.29 23.59
N GLU A 227 6.46 14.65 22.45
CA GLU A 227 6.30 15.24 21.13
C GLU A 227 4.84 15.55 20.79
N LEU A 228 3.92 14.64 21.14
CA LEU A 228 2.47 14.89 21.00
C LEU A 228 2.04 16.13 21.80
N ALA A 229 2.51 16.26 23.03
CA ALA A 229 2.21 17.43 23.86
C ALA A 229 2.78 18.73 23.25
N ARG A 230 4.02 18.68 22.74
CA ARG A 230 4.65 19.81 22.05
C ARG A 230 3.86 20.23 20.79
N ILE A 231 3.54 19.27 19.92
CA ILE A 231 2.77 19.54 18.69
C ILE A 231 1.38 20.10 19.03
N THR A 232 0.72 19.56 20.04
CA THR A 232 -0.59 20.05 20.48
C THR A 232 -0.53 21.51 20.92
N ALA A 233 0.48 21.87 21.72
CA ALA A 233 0.68 23.24 22.14
C ALA A 233 0.96 24.19 20.95
N ASP A 234 1.76 23.76 19.97
CA ASP A 234 2.05 24.52 18.76
C ASP A 234 0.79 24.70 17.89
N MET A 235 -0.07 23.68 17.79
CA MET A 235 -1.37 23.75 17.09
C MET A 235 -2.31 24.76 17.77
N GLU A 236 -2.42 24.72 19.10
CA GLU A 236 -3.22 25.66 19.88
C GLU A 236 -2.71 27.10 19.72
N ALA A 237 -1.39 27.32 19.83
CA ALA A 237 -0.80 28.63 19.62
C ALA A 237 -1.03 29.14 18.18
N THR A 238 -1.00 28.28 17.19
CA THR A 238 -1.29 28.63 15.80
C THR A 238 -2.77 28.98 15.61
N ALA A 239 -3.68 28.22 16.22
CA ALA A 239 -5.10 28.52 16.21
C ALA A 239 -5.40 29.91 16.77
N GLN A 240 -4.74 30.30 17.88
CA GLN A 240 -4.86 31.63 18.45
C GLN A 240 -4.35 32.75 17.51
N ARG A 241 -3.32 32.48 16.70
CA ARG A 241 -2.83 33.44 15.68
C ARG A 241 -3.81 33.60 14.51
N ILE A 242 -4.46 32.53 14.09
CA ILE A 242 -5.45 32.52 13.02
C ILE A 242 -6.71 33.25 13.49
N ARG A 243 -7.23 32.91 14.65
CA ARG A 243 -8.44 33.47 15.24
C ARG A 243 -8.31 33.53 16.77
N PRO A 244 -8.09 34.72 17.36
CA PRO A 244 -7.99 34.85 18.81
C PRO A 244 -9.20 34.27 19.56
N GLY A 245 -8.94 33.45 20.55
CA GLY A 245 -9.97 32.76 21.33
C GLY A 245 -10.51 31.45 20.73
N ALA A 246 -10.07 31.06 19.53
CA ALA A 246 -10.55 29.84 18.88
C ALA A 246 -9.77 28.60 19.35
N THR A 247 -10.47 27.49 19.45
CA THR A 247 -9.86 26.16 19.48
C THR A 247 -9.26 25.79 18.11
N VAL A 248 -8.43 24.75 18.05
CA VAL A 248 -7.89 24.22 16.78
C VAL A 248 -9.00 23.89 15.78
N ALA A 249 -10.07 23.21 16.24
CA ALA A 249 -11.22 22.85 15.39
C ALA A 249 -11.93 24.08 14.82
N GLU A 250 -12.12 25.11 15.63
CA GLU A 250 -12.77 26.37 15.19
C GLU A 250 -11.89 27.17 14.24
N ALA A 251 -10.57 27.16 14.42
CA ALA A 251 -9.63 27.77 13.47
C ALA A 251 -9.63 27.04 12.13
N ILE A 252 -9.65 25.70 12.13
CA ILE A 252 -9.77 24.88 10.91
C ILE A 252 -11.09 25.18 10.19
N ALA A 253 -12.21 25.22 10.93
CA ALA A 253 -13.52 25.53 10.36
C ALA A 253 -13.56 26.94 9.74
N HIS A 254 -12.92 27.92 10.39
CA HIS A 254 -12.78 29.28 9.87
C HIS A 254 -12.01 29.31 8.55
N LEU A 255 -10.85 28.65 8.46
CA LEU A 255 -10.05 28.57 7.24
C LEU A 255 -10.81 27.84 6.11
N LYS A 256 -11.48 26.74 6.41
CA LYS A 256 -12.29 26.00 5.43
C LYS A 256 -13.46 26.81 4.88
N ALA A 257 -13.97 27.76 5.63
CA ALA A 257 -15.07 28.62 5.21
C ALA A 257 -14.58 29.85 4.40
N ASP A 258 -13.30 30.18 4.44
CA ASP A 258 -12.73 31.33 3.73
C ASP A 258 -12.44 30.96 2.26
N PRO A 259 -13.08 31.65 1.28
CA PRO A 259 -12.83 31.39 -0.15
C PRO A 259 -11.36 31.48 -0.59
N ALA A 260 -10.54 32.24 0.15
CA ALA A 260 -9.10 32.38 -0.17
C ALA A 260 -8.31 31.06 0.02
N TYR A 261 -8.87 30.10 0.79
CA TYR A 261 -8.27 28.78 1.04
C TYR A 261 -9.05 27.64 0.38
N GLN A 262 -9.94 27.95 -0.57
CA GLN A 262 -10.75 26.95 -1.26
C GLN A 262 -10.29 26.84 -2.72
N LEU A 263 -10.29 25.61 -3.22
CA LEU A 263 -10.06 25.27 -4.62
C LEU A 263 -11.31 24.58 -5.16
N HIS A 264 -11.68 24.87 -6.40
CA HIS A 264 -12.89 24.36 -7.02
C HIS A 264 -12.56 23.39 -8.17
N GLY A 265 -12.69 22.11 -7.89
CA GLY A 265 -12.46 21.03 -8.85
C GLY A 265 -10.99 20.61 -8.95
N THR A 266 -10.79 19.57 -9.75
CA THR A 266 -9.50 18.89 -9.89
C THR A 266 -8.47 19.72 -10.67
N ASP A 267 -8.92 20.56 -11.61
CA ASP A 267 -8.03 21.38 -12.44
C ASP A 267 -7.34 22.48 -11.62
N GLU A 268 -8.11 23.17 -10.76
CA GLU A 268 -7.53 24.17 -9.84
C GLU A 268 -6.60 23.50 -8.80
N LEU A 269 -7.00 22.33 -8.29
CA LEU A 269 -6.17 21.56 -7.38
C LEU A 269 -4.84 21.16 -8.05
N LYS A 270 -4.89 20.61 -9.27
CA LYS A 270 -3.70 20.22 -10.03
C LYS A 270 -2.76 21.43 -10.27
N ALA A 271 -3.31 22.56 -10.72
CA ALA A 271 -2.54 23.75 -10.99
C ALA A 271 -1.89 24.32 -9.71
N TRP A 272 -2.62 24.35 -8.60
CA TRP A 272 -2.10 24.80 -7.30
C TRP A 272 -0.99 23.88 -6.78
N MET A 273 -1.20 22.56 -6.83
CA MET A 273 -0.19 21.57 -6.42
C MET A 273 1.08 21.68 -7.27
N GLN A 274 0.95 21.83 -8.59
CA GLN A 274 2.08 22.01 -9.49
C GLN A 274 2.87 23.26 -9.11
N GLY A 275 2.19 24.41 -8.92
CA GLY A 275 2.86 25.64 -8.49
C GLY A 275 3.61 25.49 -7.16
N LYS A 276 3.03 24.74 -6.18
CA LYS A 276 3.69 24.48 -4.90
C LYS A 276 4.90 23.56 -5.04
N ALA A 277 4.85 22.56 -5.90
CA ALA A 277 5.98 21.68 -6.19
C ALA A 277 7.13 22.46 -6.83
N ASP A 278 6.84 23.29 -7.82
CA ASP A 278 7.83 24.13 -8.52
C ASP A 278 8.49 25.15 -7.56
N GLU A 279 7.68 25.83 -6.73
CA GLU A 279 8.16 26.75 -5.67
C GLU A 279 9.08 26.01 -4.68
N ALA A 280 8.69 24.82 -4.23
CA ALA A 280 9.47 24.04 -3.27
C ALA A 280 10.83 23.63 -3.85
N ILE A 281 10.87 23.13 -5.08
CA ILE A 281 12.13 22.77 -5.76
C ILE A 281 13.03 24.00 -5.91
N ALA A 282 12.48 25.13 -6.40
CA ALA A 282 13.25 26.35 -6.57
C ALA A 282 13.83 26.89 -5.26
N MET A 283 13.11 26.73 -4.14
CA MET A 283 13.55 27.18 -2.82
C MET A 283 14.60 26.23 -2.20
N LEU A 284 14.45 24.93 -2.40
CA LEU A 284 15.25 23.92 -1.71
C LEU A 284 16.52 23.54 -2.46
N HIS A 285 16.50 23.54 -3.80
CA HIS A 285 17.66 23.21 -4.62
C HIS A 285 18.80 24.21 -4.41
N GLY A 286 20.00 23.71 -4.16
CA GLY A 286 21.22 24.51 -3.95
C GLY A 286 21.29 25.22 -2.59
N THR A 287 20.23 25.16 -1.75
CA THR A 287 20.21 25.75 -0.40
C THR A 287 20.17 24.70 0.71
N HIS A 288 19.30 23.72 0.58
CA HIS A 288 19.09 22.62 1.54
C HIS A 288 19.45 21.25 0.97
N PHE A 289 19.25 21.07 -0.32
CA PHE A 289 19.49 19.82 -1.04
C PHE A 289 20.18 20.08 -2.36
N ASP A 290 21.00 19.12 -2.80
CA ASP A 290 21.48 19.02 -4.18
C ASP A 290 20.54 18.06 -4.91
N ILE A 291 19.49 18.63 -5.53
CA ILE A 291 18.46 17.86 -6.22
C ILE A 291 18.96 17.53 -7.62
N PRO A 292 19.05 16.24 -8.03
CA PRO A 292 19.52 15.87 -9.37
C PRO A 292 18.51 16.25 -10.46
N GLU A 293 19.01 16.52 -11.68
CA GLU A 293 18.21 16.99 -12.82
C GLU A 293 16.88 16.24 -13.07
N PRO A 294 16.78 14.91 -13.06
CA PRO A 294 15.48 14.25 -13.27
C PRO A 294 14.43 14.63 -12.25
N ALA A 295 14.84 14.93 -11.00
CA ALA A 295 13.95 15.32 -9.91
C ALA A 295 13.61 16.82 -9.86
N HIS A 296 14.17 17.65 -10.75
CA HIS A 296 13.78 19.05 -10.88
C HIS A 296 12.38 19.24 -11.48
N ARG A 297 11.81 18.19 -12.05
CA ARG A 297 10.48 18.22 -12.66
C ARG A 297 9.59 17.20 -11.98
N ILE A 298 8.73 17.68 -11.11
CA ILE A 298 7.66 16.88 -10.52
C ILE A 298 6.39 17.21 -11.30
N GLU A 299 5.78 16.22 -11.94
CA GLU A 299 4.48 16.37 -12.56
C GLU A 299 3.38 15.98 -11.56
N CYS A 300 2.48 16.92 -11.26
CA CYS A 300 1.32 16.67 -10.41
C CYS A 300 0.16 16.14 -11.25
N LEU A 301 -0.29 14.94 -10.95
CA LEU A 301 -1.41 14.29 -11.63
C LEU A 301 -2.56 14.02 -10.65
N ILE A 302 -3.76 13.96 -11.19
CA ILE A 302 -4.92 13.48 -10.41
C ILE A 302 -4.94 11.95 -10.55
N ALA A 303 -4.88 11.28 -9.41
CA ALA A 303 -4.90 9.82 -9.38
C ALA A 303 -6.24 9.27 -9.93
N PRO A 304 -6.19 8.19 -10.72
CA PRO A 304 -7.42 7.55 -11.21
C PRO A 304 -8.15 6.78 -10.12
N THR A 305 -7.51 6.58 -8.96
CA THR A 305 -8.03 5.83 -7.82
C THR A 305 -8.60 6.75 -6.75
N HIS A 306 -9.56 6.25 -5.97
CA HIS A 306 -10.17 6.95 -4.84
C HIS A 306 -9.69 6.43 -3.48
N THR A 307 -8.61 5.66 -3.45
CA THR A 307 -8.08 5.02 -2.24
C THR A 307 -7.42 5.97 -1.25
N GLY A 308 -7.33 7.25 -1.61
CA GLY A 308 -6.80 8.32 -0.77
C GLY A 308 -5.27 8.30 -0.64
N GLY A 309 -4.69 9.47 -0.55
CA GLY A 309 -3.25 9.64 -0.37
C GLY A 309 -2.55 10.23 -1.59
N ILE A 310 -1.30 10.57 -1.37
CA ILE A 310 -0.37 11.02 -2.41
C ILE A 310 0.65 9.92 -2.57
N TYR A 311 0.90 9.49 -3.79
CA TYR A 311 1.97 8.54 -4.09
C TYR A 311 2.82 9.05 -5.24
N TYR A 312 4.07 8.62 -5.24
CA TYR A 312 5.04 8.97 -6.26
C TYR A 312 5.22 7.79 -7.20
N THR A 313 5.16 8.06 -8.50
CA THR A 313 5.57 7.10 -9.52
C THR A 313 6.95 7.51 -10.03
N GLY A 314 7.80 6.53 -10.34
CA GLY A 314 9.07 6.80 -11.01
C GLY A 314 8.87 7.38 -12.42
N PRO A 315 9.91 7.95 -13.01
CA PRO A 315 9.91 8.44 -14.38
C PRO A 315 9.76 7.32 -15.41
#